data_5607dbd66d138344ad26e991c86ed8da
#
_entry.id   5607dbd66d138344ad26e991c86ed8da
#
_cell.length_a   1.000
_cell.length_b   1.000
_cell.length_c   1.000
_cell.angle_alpha   90.00
_cell.angle_beta   90.00
_cell.angle_gamma   90.00
#
_symmetry.space_group_name_H-M   'P 1'
#
loop_
_entity.id
_entity.type
_entity.pdbx_description
1 polymer ?
#
loop_
_entity_poly.entity_id
_entity_poly.type
_entity_poly.pdbx_seq_one_letter_code
_entity_poly.pdbx_strand_id
1 'polypeptide(L)'
;MKKLFFRFCFRLTGWKMKGQRPDLKQYVVIVAPHTSNWDFFVGVAARSISGLKSHFLAKKSLFDLPVVGWFMRAVGGFPVDRSRNTNMVDQVVELFQQHEDFIITITPEGTRSYVPEWKTGFYRIAHKAGVPIVMVGFDFEHKVVEYREPFYPTGDMEADMEFIKSYYRSIKGKHPEKGVI
;
A
#
# COMPACT_ATOMS: atom_id res chain seq x y z
N MET A 1 10.43 -1.54 21.18
CA MET A 1 11.72 -2.02 20.63
C MET A 1 11.76 -2.01 19.11
N LYS A 2 10.84 -2.65 18.35
CA LYS A 2 10.88 -2.72 16.87
C LYS A 2 10.95 -1.34 16.18
N LYS A 3 10.13 -0.36 16.63
CA LYS A 3 10.11 1.00 16.07
C LYS A 3 11.46 1.72 16.20
N LEU A 4 12.14 1.59 17.34
CA LEU A 4 13.44 2.23 17.59
C LEU A 4 14.53 1.60 16.71
N PHE A 5 14.52 0.27 16.56
CA PHE A 5 15.42 -0.45 15.67
C PHE A 5 15.29 0.02 14.22
N PHE A 6 14.07 0.09 13.68
CA PHE A 6 13.88 0.53 12.30
C PHE A 6 14.20 2.01 12.09
N ARG A 7 13.96 2.88 13.09
CA ARG A 7 14.44 4.28 13.05
C ARG A 7 15.96 4.37 12.96
N PHE A 8 16.66 3.54 13.72
CA PHE A 8 18.11 3.46 13.66
C PHE A 8 18.60 2.97 12.30
N CYS A 9 18.00 1.91 11.73
CA CYS A 9 18.30 1.42 10.40
C CYS A 9 18.08 2.49 9.32
N PHE A 10 16.95 3.23 9.38
CA PHE A 10 16.67 4.32 8.46
C PHE A 10 17.75 5.40 8.54
N ARG A 11 18.12 5.79 9.77
CA ARG A 11 19.16 6.80 9.99
C ARG A 11 20.51 6.36 9.43
N LEU A 12 20.92 5.11 9.66
CA LEU A 12 22.19 4.57 9.13
C LEU A 12 22.21 4.50 7.60
N THR A 13 21.11 4.16 6.99
CA THR A 13 21.00 4.02 5.53
C THR A 13 20.65 5.33 4.82
N GLY A 14 20.43 6.42 5.59
CA GLY A 14 20.10 7.75 5.10
C GLY A 14 18.63 7.94 4.70
N TRP A 15 17.76 6.97 5.01
CA TRP A 15 16.33 7.08 4.77
C TRP A 15 15.64 8.06 5.72
N LYS A 16 14.64 8.77 5.22
CA LYS A 16 13.84 9.74 5.97
C LYS A 16 12.36 9.44 5.79
N MET A 17 11.57 9.81 6.79
CA MET A 17 10.11 9.85 6.70
C MET A 17 9.68 11.30 6.47
N LYS A 18 8.76 11.54 5.51
CA LYS A 18 8.15 12.83 5.23
C LYS A 18 6.63 12.70 5.31
N GLY A 19 5.97 13.66 5.91
CA GLY A 19 4.55 13.56 6.23
C GLY A 19 4.27 12.58 7.37
N GLN A 20 3.00 12.40 7.68
CA GLN A 20 2.54 11.50 8.74
C GLN A 20 1.37 10.66 8.24
N ARG A 21 1.22 9.45 8.77
CA ARG A 21 -0.01 8.70 8.55
C ARG A 21 -1.19 9.49 9.14
N PRO A 22 -2.34 9.53 8.47
CA PRO A 22 -3.53 10.17 9.05
C PRO A 22 -4.00 9.40 10.29
N ASP A 23 -4.61 10.12 11.22
CA ASP A 23 -5.30 9.53 12.37
C ASP A 23 -6.73 9.15 12.00
N LEU A 24 -6.84 8.23 11.05
CA LEU A 24 -8.10 7.68 10.56
C LEU A 24 -8.14 6.18 10.84
N LYS A 25 -9.34 5.67 11.13
CA LYS A 25 -9.57 4.25 11.39
C LYS A 25 -9.58 3.41 10.12
N GLN A 26 -10.06 3.98 9.01
CA GLN A 26 -10.26 3.27 7.76
C GLN A 26 -9.71 4.06 6.57
N TYR A 27 -8.87 3.46 5.76
CA TYR A 27 -8.38 4.01 4.49
C TYR A 27 -7.62 2.98 3.66
N VAL A 28 -7.48 3.27 2.39
CA VAL A 28 -6.63 2.49 1.47
C VAL A 28 -5.28 3.20 1.36
N VAL A 29 -4.20 2.51 1.67
CA VAL A 29 -2.83 2.97 1.38
C VAL A 29 -2.43 2.46 0.02
N ILE A 30 -1.97 3.34 -0.86
CA ILE A 30 -1.30 2.93 -2.09
C ILE A 30 0.18 3.26 -2.01
N VAL A 31 1.01 2.29 -2.38
CA VAL A 31 2.47 2.40 -2.36
C VAL A 31 3.01 2.24 -3.77
N ALA A 32 3.69 3.26 -4.24
CA ALA A 32 4.37 3.26 -5.54
C ALA A 32 5.62 4.17 -5.49
N PRO A 33 6.55 4.08 -6.45
CA PRO A 33 6.70 2.97 -7.40
C PRO A 33 7.10 1.66 -6.72
N HIS A 34 6.59 0.52 -7.24
CA HIS A 34 6.95 -0.81 -6.73
C HIS A 34 7.83 -1.54 -7.75
N THR A 35 9.13 -1.34 -7.67
CA THR A 35 10.09 -1.73 -8.71
C THR A 35 11.12 -2.77 -8.25
N SER A 36 11.16 -3.09 -6.94
CA SER A 36 12.22 -3.92 -6.38
C SER A 36 11.74 -4.74 -5.17
N ASN A 37 12.48 -5.82 -4.85
CA ASN A 37 12.32 -6.53 -3.57
C ASN A 37 12.73 -5.66 -2.36
N TRP A 38 13.57 -4.63 -2.57
CA TRP A 38 13.96 -3.69 -1.51
C TRP A 38 12.77 -2.87 -0.97
N ASP A 39 11.74 -2.67 -1.79
CA ASP A 39 10.53 -1.97 -1.39
C ASP A 39 9.84 -2.65 -0.21
N PHE A 40 9.95 -3.99 -0.12
CA PHE A 40 9.44 -4.74 1.02
C PHE A 40 10.13 -4.33 2.33
N PHE A 41 11.46 -4.24 2.34
CA PHE A 41 12.22 -3.86 3.54
C PHE A 41 11.96 -2.41 3.94
N VAL A 42 11.92 -1.50 2.96
CA VAL A 42 11.57 -0.09 3.18
C VAL A 42 10.15 0.01 3.73
N GLY A 43 9.20 -0.71 3.14
CA GLY A 43 7.80 -0.73 3.57
C GLY A 43 7.61 -1.26 4.99
N VAL A 44 8.27 -2.37 5.35
CA VAL A 44 8.21 -2.93 6.72
C VAL A 44 8.80 -1.95 7.74
N ALA A 45 9.91 -1.30 7.41
CA ALA A 45 10.53 -0.30 8.27
C ALA A 45 9.64 0.93 8.43
N ALA A 46 9.14 1.50 7.32
CA ALA A 46 8.24 2.64 7.32
C ALA A 46 6.94 2.37 8.09
N ARG A 47 6.33 1.19 7.88
CA ARG A 47 5.16 0.71 8.63
C ARG A 47 5.43 0.66 10.14
N SER A 48 6.58 0.12 10.55
CA SER A 48 6.96 0.05 11.96
C SER A 48 7.23 1.43 12.56
N ILE A 49 7.90 2.32 11.81
CA ILE A 49 8.23 3.68 12.26
C ILE A 49 6.97 4.53 12.43
N SER A 50 6.05 4.49 11.46
CA SER A 50 4.79 5.24 11.50
C SER A 50 3.76 4.65 12.46
N GLY A 51 3.94 3.39 12.89
CA GLY A 51 2.94 2.67 13.69
C GLY A 51 1.70 2.28 12.88
N LEU A 52 1.84 2.19 11.56
CA LEU A 52 0.75 1.80 10.66
C LEU A 52 0.38 0.33 10.86
N LYS A 53 -0.88 0.06 11.17
CA LYS A 53 -1.44 -1.29 11.30
C LYS A 53 -2.23 -1.65 10.03
N SER A 54 -1.56 -1.68 8.88
CA SER A 54 -2.22 -2.03 7.63
C SER A 54 -2.13 -3.52 7.33
N HIS A 55 -3.10 -4.00 6.58
CA HIS A 55 -3.16 -5.34 6.02
C HIS A 55 -2.77 -5.31 4.54
N PHE A 56 -2.30 -6.44 4.01
CA PHE A 56 -2.13 -6.64 2.58
C PHE A 56 -2.90 -7.89 2.15
N LEU A 57 -3.37 -7.89 0.91
CA LEU A 57 -4.18 -8.98 0.38
C LEU A 57 -3.31 -10.09 -0.18
N ALA A 58 -3.52 -11.32 0.29
CA ALA A 58 -2.84 -12.49 -0.21
C ALA A 58 -3.80 -13.64 -0.51
N LYS A 59 -3.40 -14.54 -1.41
CA LYS A 59 -4.21 -15.68 -1.83
C LYS A 59 -4.55 -16.56 -0.63
N LYS A 60 -5.84 -16.89 -0.45
CA LYS A 60 -6.34 -17.71 0.66
C LYS A 60 -5.55 -18.99 0.86
N SER A 61 -5.18 -19.69 -0.23
CA SER A 61 -4.42 -20.94 -0.14
C SER A 61 -3.06 -20.83 0.56
N LEU A 62 -2.47 -19.64 0.69
CA LEU A 62 -1.24 -19.43 1.47
C LEU A 62 -1.51 -19.50 2.98
N PHE A 63 -2.72 -19.19 3.39
CA PHE A 63 -3.12 -19.22 4.80
C PHE A 63 -3.54 -20.61 5.28
N ASP A 64 -3.78 -21.53 4.36
CA ASP A 64 -4.13 -22.93 4.63
C ASP A 64 -2.88 -23.75 5.00
N LEU A 65 -1.69 -23.28 4.65
CA LEU A 65 -0.42 -23.89 5.03
C LEU A 65 -0.03 -23.49 6.47
N PRO A 66 0.20 -24.44 7.41
CA PRO A 66 0.33 -24.12 8.85
C PRO A 66 1.39 -23.07 9.15
N VAL A 67 2.63 -23.25 8.69
CA VAL A 67 3.75 -22.34 8.95
C VAL A 67 3.61 -21.03 8.16
N VAL A 68 3.32 -21.17 6.86
CA VAL A 68 3.16 -20.01 5.95
C VAL A 68 1.95 -19.17 6.36
N GLY A 69 0.83 -19.81 6.67
CA GLY A 69 -0.40 -19.13 7.10
C GLY A 69 -0.21 -18.37 8.41
N TRP A 70 0.49 -18.97 9.37
CA TRP A 70 0.85 -18.28 10.62
C TRP A 70 1.73 -17.05 10.34
N PHE A 71 2.78 -17.20 9.53
CA PHE A 71 3.66 -16.10 9.16
C PHE A 71 2.90 -14.99 8.43
N MET A 72 2.06 -15.34 7.44
CA MET A 72 1.27 -14.38 6.68
C MET A 72 0.35 -13.56 7.58
N ARG A 73 -0.33 -14.19 8.54
CA ARG A 73 -1.15 -13.48 9.55
C ARG A 73 -0.30 -12.58 10.45
N ALA A 74 0.84 -13.07 10.92
CA ALA A 74 1.75 -12.31 11.79
C ALA A 74 2.30 -11.03 11.14
N VAL A 75 2.48 -11.04 9.81
CA VAL A 75 2.93 -9.86 9.05
C VAL A 75 1.78 -8.99 8.52
N GLY A 76 0.52 -9.32 8.86
CA GLY A 76 -0.66 -8.53 8.50
C GLY A 76 -1.29 -8.90 7.15
N GLY A 77 -1.02 -10.11 6.65
CA GLY A 77 -1.70 -10.64 5.48
C GLY A 77 -3.19 -10.91 5.75
N PHE A 78 -4.04 -10.59 4.80
CA PHE A 78 -5.46 -10.88 4.82
C PHE A 78 -5.83 -11.82 3.66
N PRO A 79 -6.50 -12.97 3.94
CA PRO A 79 -6.84 -13.93 2.91
C PRO A 79 -7.94 -13.40 2.00
N VAL A 80 -7.71 -13.42 0.68
CA VAL A 80 -8.75 -13.18 -0.32
C VAL A 80 -8.93 -14.41 -1.20
N ASP A 81 -10.18 -14.77 -1.40
CA ASP A 81 -10.56 -15.88 -2.26
C ASP A 81 -10.73 -15.39 -3.69
N ARG A 82 -9.76 -15.72 -4.55
CA ARG A 82 -9.78 -15.35 -5.97
C ARG A 82 -10.59 -16.34 -6.82
N SER A 83 -11.07 -17.44 -6.24
CA SER A 83 -11.87 -18.47 -6.94
C SER A 83 -13.37 -18.19 -6.88
N ARG A 84 -13.81 -17.33 -5.96
CA ARG A 84 -15.20 -16.93 -5.88
C ARG A 84 -15.56 -16.01 -7.04
N ASN A 85 -16.75 -16.19 -7.60
CA ASN A 85 -17.34 -15.28 -8.60
C ASN A 85 -17.61 -13.85 -8.06
N THR A 86 -17.45 -13.64 -6.76
CA THR A 86 -17.50 -12.31 -6.15
C THR A 86 -16.26 -11.52 -6.51
N ASN A 87 -16.47 -10.34 -7.08
CA ASN A 87 -15.40 -9.40 -7.38
C ASN A 87 -14.55 -9.14 -6.13
N MET A 88 -13.22 -9.18 -6.25
CA MET A 88 -12.29 -8.90 -5.14
C MET A 88 -12.58 -7.54 -4.48
N VAL A 89 -13.04 -6.56 -5.25
CA VAL A 89 -13.45 -5.25 -4.73
C VAL A 89 -14.55 -5.40 -3.69
N ASP A 90 -15.58 -6.21 -3.98
CA ASP A 90 -16.71 -6.41 -3.07
C ASP A 90 -16.30 -7.10 -1.77
N GLN A 91 -15.44 -8.12 -1.87
CA GLN A 91 -14.90 -8.79 -0.68
C GLN A 91 -14.15 -7.81 0.24
N VAL A 92 -13.38 -6.89 -0.32
CA VAL A 92 -12.62 -5.92 0.49
C VAL A 92 -13.53 -4.82 1.04
N VAL A 93 -14.55 -4.40 0.30
CA VAL A 93 -15.56 -3.45 0.80
C VAL A 93 -16.32 -4.05 2.00
N GLU A 94 -16.68 -5.32 1.94
CA GLU A 94 -17.29 -6.03 3.09
C GLU A 94 -16.37 -6.00 4.33
N LEU A 95 -15.05 -6.12 4.15
CA LEU A 95 -14.10 -6.02 5.27
C LEU A 95 -14.11 -4.63 5.92
N PHE A 96 -14.20 -3.57 5.12
CA PHE A 96 -14.37 -2.21 5.66
C PHE A 96 -15.67 -2.06 6.45
N GLN A 97 -16.74 -2.73 6.06
CA GLN A 97 -18.01 -2.71 6.77
C GLN A 97 -18.00 -3.54 8.07
N GLN A 98 -17.22 -4.61 8.11
CA GLN A 98 -17.15 -5.54 9.25
C GLN A 98 -16.17 -5.09 10.35
N HIS A 99 -15.24 -4.20 10.05
CA HIS A 99 -14.19 -3.78 10.97
C HIS A 99 -14.17 -2.25 11.14
N GLU A 100 -14.25 -1.76 12.37
CA GLU A 100 -14.13 -0.32 12.66
C GLU A 100 -12.74 0.24 12.30
N ASP A 101 -11.69 -0.51 12.59
CA ASP A 101 -10.30 -0.18 12.29
C ASP A 101 -9.80 -1.11 11.19
N PHE A 102 -9.78 -0.62 9.95
CA PHE A 102 -9.33 -1.41 8.83
C PHE A 102 -8.54 -0.56 7.81
N ILE A 103 -7.28 -0.89 7.66
CA ILE A 103 -6.38 -0.21 6.71
C ILE A 103 -5.77 -1.28 5.81
N ILE A 104 -5.85 -1.08 4.51
CA ILE A 104 -5.25 -2.00 3.53
C ILE A 104 -4.17 -1.29 2.73
N THR A 105 -3.08 -2.01 2.43
CA THR A 105 -2.00 -1.50 1.58
C THR A 105 -2.00 -2.24 0.25
N ILE A 106 -1.99 -1.50 -0.84
CA ILE A 106 -2.02 -2.01 -2.21
C ILE A 106 -0.91 -1.35 -3.03
N THR A 107 -0.26 -2.13 -3.89
CA THR A 107 0.60 -1.61 -4.95
C THR A 107 -0.20 -1.58 -6.25
N PRO A 108 -0.48 -0.39 -6.81
CA PRO A 108 -1.38 -0.28 -7.97
C PRO A 108 -0.83 -0.93 -9.24
N GLU A 109 0.49 -1.03 -9.37
CA GLU A 109 1.14 -1.77 -10.46
C GLU A 109 0.82 -3.27 -10.41
N GLY A 110 0.69 -3.84 -9.21
CA GLY A 110 0.46 -5.27 -8.98
C GLY A 110 1.61 -6.19 -9.40
N THR A 111 2.74 -5.62 -9.77
CA THR A 111 3.99 -6.29 -10.16
C THR A 111 5.17 -5.37 -9.86
N ARG A 112 6.41 -5.88 -9.99
CA ARG A 112 7.65 -5.08 -9.92
C ARG A 112 8.24 -4.76 -11.29
N SER A 113 7.56 -5.20 -12.35
CA SER A 113 7.91 -4.86 -13.73
C SER A 113 7.15 -3.61 -14.16
N TYR A 114 7.69 -2.91 -15.15
CA TYR A 114 6.97 -1.81 -15.77
C TYR A 114 5.57 -2.24 -16.25
N VAL A 115 4.59 -1.40 -15.98
CA VAL A 115 3.23 -1.54 -16.48
C VAL A 115 2.74 -0.19 -17.01
N PRO A 116 2.21 -0.12 -18.24
CA PRO A 116 1.71 1.13 -18.81
C PRO A 116 0.45 1.62 -18.09
N GLU A 117 -0.33 0.69 -17.52
CA GLU A 117 -1.59 1.01 -16.86
C GLU A 117 -1.64 0.40 -15.45
N TRP A 118 -2.09 1.21 -14.50
CA TRP A 118 -2.33 0.76 -13.15
C TRP A 118 -3.66 0.03 -13.01
N LYS A 119 -3.70 -0.93 -12.11
CA LYS A 119 -4.95 -1.58 -11.69
C LYS A 119 -5.80 -0.62 -10.89
N THR A 120 -7.05 -0.44 -11.27
CA THR A 120 -7.99 0.50 -10.63
C THR A 120 -8.71 -0.08 -9.40
N GLY A 121 -8.37 -1.31 -8.99
CA GLY A 121 -9.05 -1.99 -7.89
C GLY A 121 -9.02 -1.22 -6.58
N PHE A 122 -7.88 -0.59 -6.24
CA PHE A 122 -7.75 0.22 -5.03
C PHE A 122 -8.70 1.43 -5.01
N TYR A 123 -8.87 2.09 -6.17
CA TYR A 123 -9.77 3.22 -6.34
C TYR A 123 -11.24 2.79 -6.14
N ARG A 124 -11.64 1.70 -6.82
CA ARG A 124 -13.00 1.15 -6.71
C ARG A 124 -13.33 0.72 -5.28
N ILE A 125 -12.36 0.14 -4.56
CA ILE A 125 -12.50 -0.23 -3.14
C ILE A 125 -12.73 1.05 -2.32
N ALA A 126 -11.85 2.03 -2.44
CA ALA A 126 -11.93 3.26 -1.65
C ALA A 126 -13.24 4.02 -1.92
N HIS A 127 -13.61 4.20 -3.18
CA HIS A 127 -14.84 4.88 -3.58
C HIS A 127 -16.10 4.15 -3.06
N LYS A 128 -16.17 2.82 -3.26
CA LYS A 128 -17.33 2.02 -2.84
C LYS A 128 -17.46 1.88 -1.32
N ALA A 129 -16.33 1.84 -0.60
CA ALA A 129 -16.31 1.80 0.85
C ALA A 129 -16.49 3.20 1.50
N GLY A 130 -16.43 4.28 0.72
CA GLY A 130 -16.52 5.65 1.25
C GLY A 130 -15.30 6.07 2.08
N VAL A 131 -14.12 5.47 1.82
CA VAL A 131 -12.89 5.72 2.58
C VAL A 131 -11.84 6.43 1.73
N PRO A 132 -10.95 7.23 2.33
CA PRO A 132 -9.91 7.91 1.56
C PRO A 132 -8.78 6.99 1.12
N ILE A 133 -8.03 7.46 0.12
CA ILE A 133 -6.78 6.90 -0.35
C ILE A 133 -5.63 7.72 0.23
N VAL A 134 -4.64 7.05 0.82
CA VAL A 134 -3.41 7.67 1.30
C VAL A 134 -2.27 7.23 0.38
N MET A 135 -1.72 8.20 -0.34
CA MET A 135 -0.59 7.95 -1.22
C MET A 135 0.72 7.91 -0.44
N VAL A 136 1.50 6.86 -0.63
CA VAL A 136 2.82 6.69 -0.02
C VAL A 136 3.86 6.45 -1.09
N GLY A 137 4.79 7.40 -1.24
CA GLY A 137 5.87 7.33 -2.20
C GLY A 137 7.13 6.72 -1.62
N PHE A 138 7.77 5.81 -2.35
CA PHE A 138 9.09 5.27 -2.02
C PHE A 138 10.14 5.87 -2.96
N ASP A 139 10.69 7.01 -2.57
CA ASP A 139 11.73 7.70 -3.33
C ASP A 139 13.11 7.18 -2.97
N PHE A 140 13.67 6.35 -3.85
CA PHE A 140 15.00 5.78 -3.68
C PHE A 140 16.13 6.76 -4.06
N GLU A 141 15.85 7.73 -4.91
CA GLU A 141 16.83 8.76 -5.27
C GLU A 141 17.15 9.65 -4.07
N HIS A 142 16.12 10.13 -3.38
CA HIS A 142 16.28 10.99 -2.21
C HIS A 142 16.25 10.23 -0.89
N LYS A 143 16.02 8.90 -0.92
CA LYS A 143 15.84 8.03 0.25
C LYS A 143 14.75 8.54 1.19
N VAL A 144 13.58 8.81 0.65
CA VAL A 144 12.42 9.33 1.39
C VAL A 144 11.23 8.39 1.24
N VAL A 145 10.58 8.10 2.36
CA VAL A 145 9.21 7.57 2.37
C VAL A 145 8.28 8.74 2.70
N GLU A 146 7.45 9.13 1.73
CA GLU A 146 6.55 10.26 1.86
C GLU A 146 5.09 9.81 2.00
N TYR A 147 4.42 10.26 3.05
CA TYR A 147 2.97 10.15 3.23
C TYR A 147 2.30 11.45 2.76
N ARG A 148 1.32 11.31 1.86
CA ARG A 148 0.48 12.44 1.44
C ARG A 148 -0.79 12.49 2.27
N GLU A 149 -1.44 13.68 2.24
CA GLU A 149 -2.74 13.87 2.86
C GLU A 149 -3.79 12.91 2.26
N PRO A 150 -4.80 12.52 3.03
CA PRO A 150 -5.88 11.67 2.55
C PRO A 150 -6.60 12.29 1.35
N PHE A 151 -6.74 11.52 0.28
CA PHE A 151 -7.48 11.88 -0.92
C PHE A 151 -8.80 11.11 -0.96
N TYR A 152 -9.90 11.81 -1.08
CA TYR A 152 -11.22 11.20 -1.19
C TYR A 152 -11.62 11.07 -2.67
N PRO A 153 -11.88 9.82 -3.17
CA PRO A 153 -12.33 9.63 -4.55
C PRO A 153 -13.58 10.45 -4.87
N THR A 154 -13.53 11.21 -5.97
CA THR A 154 -14.64 12.10 -6.38
C THR A 154 -15.75 11.36 -7.13
N GLY A 155 -15.42 10.19 -7.70
CA GLY A 155 -16.28 9.43 -8.61
C GLY A 155 -15.85 9.59 -10.08
N ASP A 156 -15.14 10.66 -10.42
CA ASP A 156 -14.47 10.79 -11.72
C ASP A 156 -13.14 10.03 -11.67
N MET A 157 -13.21 8.74 -12.04
CA MET A 157 -12.05 7.86 -11.94
C MET A 157 -10.90 8.29 -12.84
N GLU A 158 -11.17 8.89 -13.98
CA GLU A 158 -10.13 9.30 -14.94
C GLU A 158 -9.34 10.49 -14.37
N ALA A 159 -10.03 11.54 -13.94
CA ALA A 159 -9.42 12.71 -13.33
C ALA A 159 -8.69 12.36 -12.02
N ASP A 160 -9.28 11.54 -11.18
CA ASP A 160 -8.70 11.10 -9.91
C ASP A 160 -7.44 10.25 -10.12
N MET A 161 -7.45 9.34 -11.09
CA MET A 161 -6.27 8.52 -11.43
C MET A 161 -5.14 9.36 -12.02
N GLU A 162 -5.44 10.37 -12.82
CA GLU A 162 -4.43 11.29 -13.34
C GLU A 162 -3.83 12.13 -12.20
N PHE A 163 -4.65 12.65 -11.28
CA PHE A 163 -4.16 13.33 -10.07
C PHE A 163 -3.22 12.44 -9.26
N ILE A 164 -3.61 11.19 -9.00
CA ILE A 164 -2.80 10.24 -8.24
C ILE A 164 -1.48 9.95 -8.98
N LYS A 165 -1.53 9.64 -10.28
CA LYS A 165 -0.33 9.35 -11.08
C LYS A 165 0.61 10.55 -11.16
N SER A 166 0.08 11.78 -11.25
CA SER A 166 0.88 13.00 -11.32
C SER A 166 1.84 13.14 -10.14
N TYR A 167 1.40 12.77 -8.94
CA TYR A 167 2.26 12.73 -7.77
C TYR A 167 3.39 11.72 -7.92
N TYR A 168 3.09 10.51 -8.40
CA TYR A 168 4.08 9.44 -8.47
C TYR A 168 5.08 9.58 -9.62
N ARG A 169 4.79 10.37 -10.67
CA ARG A 169 5.74 10.67 -11.74
C ARG A 169 7.02 11.36 -11.24
N SER A 170 6.92 12.11 -10.15
CA SER A 170 8.09 12.77 -9.52
C SER A 170 8.93 11.85 -8.64
N ILE A 171 8.45 10.63 -8.35
CA ILE A 171 9.07 9.71 -7.40
C ILE A 171 9.84 8.62 -8.15
N LYS A 172 11.11 8.46 -7.81
CA LYS A 172 11.97 7.46 -8.44
C LYS A 172 12.11 6.21 -7.57
N GLY A 173 11.59 5.09 -8.06
CA GLY A 173 11.80 3.78 -7.47
C GLY A 173 13.27 3.33 -7.54
N LYS A 174 13.56 2.16 -6.96
CA LYS A 174 14.89 1.53 -7.02
C LYS A 174 15.35 1.29 -8.46
N HIS A 175 14.43 1.03 -9.35
CA HIS A 175 14.60 0.87 -10.80
C HIS A 175 13.71 1.90 -11.50
N PRO A 176 14.23 3.13 -11.77
CA PRO A 176 13.43 4.22 -12.33
C PRO A 176 12.78 3.89 -13.68
N GLU A 177 13.44 3.07 -14.49
CA GLU A 177 12.94 2.58 -15.79
C GLU A 177 11.66 1.74 -15.68
N LYS A 178 11.29 1.30 -14.49
CA LYS A 178 10.07 0.56 -14.19
C LYS A 178 9.02 1.39 -13.46
N GLY A 179 9.30 2.68 -13.28
CA GLY A 179 8.47 3.60 -12.53
C GLY A 179 7.21 4.05 -13.28
N VAL A 180 6.59 5.09 -12.75
CA VAL A 180 5.35 5.68 -13.29
C VAL A 180 5.70 6.68 -14.39
N ILE A 181 5.01 6.60 -15.54
CA ILE A 181 5.12 7.52 -16.67
C ILE A 181 3.95 8.50 -16.67
#